data_62c6e68ee1d27a3b1bb679b2745e6a3f
#
_entry.id   62c6e68ee1d27a3b1bb679b2745e6a3f
#
_cell.length_a   1.000
_cell.length_b   1.000
_cell.length_c   1.000
_cell.angle_alpha   90.00
_cell.angle_beta   90.00
_cell.angle_gamma   90.00
#
_symmetry.space_group_name_H-M   'P 1'
#
loop_
_entity.id
_entity.type
_entity.pdbx_description
1 polymer ?
#
loop_
_entity_poly.entity_id
_entity_poly.type
_entity_poly.pdbx_seq_one_letter_code
_entity_poly.pdbx_strand_id
1 'polypeptide(L)'
;SASAGSHSGSGSHNHEVATGTGIPTADQLRAYAAKVDPYPAEVAPASEEKDHYYTLVARDDIVQNLSDDVSRTVWTFNGNTPAPTLRGKIGDTFHITLKNEGTMGHSLDFHAGDIAPNEAMKTIDPGQTLEYTFTAKAAGIWMYHCSTHPMSMHIANGMTGAVIIDPSDLRPVDHEYAMVATELYLGDNGGTANATKIASMMPDLQAFNGRPFQYDAHPLKVKVGERVRFWLMDSGPNTAMSFHIVGGQFDTVWDEGGYTLIDGGNAISRGGGGSQTFPMLPAQGGFVELSFKEPGTYTFVNHVMSLAEAGAHGKIEVTN
;
A
#
# COMPACT_ATOMS: atom_id res chain seq x y z
N SER A 1 -7.34 -49.72 13.05
CA SER A 1 -6.15 -48.97 13.33
C SER A 1 -5.66 -48.32 12.04
N ALA A 2 -6.02 -47.06 11.83
CA ALA A 2 -5.50 -46.28 10.70
C ALA A 2 -4.16 -45.70 11.14
N SER A 3 -3.08 -46.09 10.47
CA SER A 3 -1.77 -45.48 10.66
C SER A 3 -1.78 -44.12 9.98
N ALA A 4 -1.66 -43.08 10.76
CA ALA A 4 -1.39 -41.75 10.24
C ALA A 4 0.04 -41.74 9.69
N GLY A 5 0.17 -41.75 8.37
CA GLY A 5 1.41 -41.51 7.70
C GLY A 5 1.82 -40.04 7.90
N SER A 6 2.87 -39.82 8.65
CA SER A 6 3.49 -38.52 8.74
C SER A 6 4.11 -38.19 7.38
N HIS A 7 3.46 -37.36 6.61
CA HIS A 7 4.12 -36.72 5.50
C HIS A 7 5.01 -35.62 6.04
N SER A 8 6.25 -35.96 6.32
CA SER A 8 7.31 -34.98 6.40
C SER A 8 7.59 -34.50 4.98
N GLY A 9 6.78 -33.60 4.49
CA GLY A 9 7.04 -32.89 3.27
C GLY A 9 8.13 -31.87 3.51
N SER A 10 9.38 -32.27 3.52
CA SER A 10 10.47 -31.35 3.26
C SER A 10 10.35 -30.99 1.78
N GLY A 11 9.46 -30.04 1.49
CA GLY A 11 9.18 -29.66 0.14
C GLY A 11 10.37 -28.97 -0.49
N SER A 12 10.97 -29.62 -1.41
CA SER A 12 11.79 -28.98 -2.42
C SER A 12 10.90 -28.19 -3.39
N HIS A 13 10.14 -27.21 -2.87
CA HIS A 13 9.27 -26.39 -3.70
C HIS A 13 10.02 -25.32 -4.51
N ASN A 14 11.33 -25.24 -4.36
CA ASN A 14 12.15 -24.20 -4.96
C ASN A 14 12.45 -24.41 -6.44
N HIS A 15 12.13 -25.56 -7.01
CA HIS A 15 12.53 -25.89 -8.38
C HIS A 15 11.62 -25.33 -9.45
N GLU A 16 10.35 -25.11 -9.13
CA GLU A 16 9.34 -24.72 -10.11
C GLU A 16 9.47 -23.26 -10.54
N VAL A 17 10.15 -22.44 -9.75
CA VAL A 17 10.31 -20.99 -10.04
C VAL A 17 11.42 -20.73 -11.05
N ALA A 18 12.36 -21.66 -11.19
CA ALA A 18 13.51 -21.49 -12.08
C ALA A 18 13.14 -21.44 -13.57
N THR A 19 11.89 -21.79 -13.93
CA THR A 19 11.41 -21.72 -15.31
C THR A 19 11.09 -20.32 -15.78
N GLY A 20 11.06 -19.32 -14.86
CA GLY A 20 10.72 -17.95 -15.16
C GLY A 20 9.21 -17.67 -15.34
N THR A 21 8.34 -18.67 -15.18
CA THR A 21 6.89 -18.54 -15.24
C THR A 21 6.18 -18.85 -13.94
N GLY A 22 6.91 -19.37 -12.94
CA GLY A 22 6.38 -19.70 -11.63
C GLY A 22 6.32 -18.49 -10.68
N ILE A 23 5.68 -18.72 -9.53
CA ILE A 23 5.55 -17.74 -8.47
C ILE A 23 6.70 -17.94 -7.47
N PRO A 24 7.47 -16.91 -7.12
CA PRO A 24 8.49 -17.05 -6.09
C PRO A 24 7.92 -17.52 -4.76
N THR A 25 8.66 -18.37 -4.06
CA THR A 25 8.29 -18.76 -2.71
C THR A 25 8.46 -17.62 -1.72
N ALA A 26 7.81 -17.70 -0.56
CA ALA A 26 7.95 -16.70 0.49
C ALA A 26 9.44 -16.52 0.90
N ASP A 27 10.18 -17.62 1.02
CA ASP A 27 11.61 -17.56 1.37
C ASP A 27 12.45 -16.87 0.29
N GLN A 28 12.16 -17.12 -0.98
CA GLN A 28 12.84 -16.44 -2.09
C GLN A 28 12.52 -14.94 -2.10
N LEU A 29 11.27 -14.56 -1.85
CA LEU A 29 10.86 -13.16 -1.79
C LEU A 29 11.51 -12.43 -0.62
N ARG A 30 11.55 -13.05 0.56
CA ARG A 30 12.22 -12.48 1.74
C ARG A 30 13.72 -12.35 1.52
N ALA A 31 14.35 -13.37 0.97
CA ALA A 31 15.80 -13.38 0.71
C ALA A 31 16.19 -12.25 -0.26
N TYR A 32 15.42 -12.05 -1.31
CA TYR A 32 15.68 -10.97 -2.24
C TYR A 32 15.40 -9.59 -1.62
N ALA A 33 14.30 -9.45 -0.89
CA ALA A 33 13.96 -8.20 -0.21
C ALA A 33 15.07 -7.76 0.78
N ALA A 34 15.77 -8.70 1.39
CA ALA A 34 16.89 -8.40 2.30
C ALA A 34 18.10 -7.77 1.59
N LYS A 35 18.24 -7.97 0.28
CA LYS A 35 19.35 -7.46 -0.52
C LYS A 35 19.12 -6.06 -1.09
N VAL A 36 17.89 -5.56 -1.02
CA VAL A 36 17.49 -4.27 -1.61
C VAL A 36 16.91 -3.35 -0.54
N ASP A 37 17.01 -2.04 -0.78
CA ASP A 37 16.44 -1.07 0.14
C ASP A 37 14.91 -1.19 0.16
N PRO A 38 14.29 -1.16 1.34
CA PRO A 38 12.84 -1.19 1.43
C PRO A 38 12.23 0.12 0.92
N TYR A 39 11.00 0.04 0.44
CA TYR A 39 10.20 1.24 0.23
C TYR A 39 10.02 1.93 1.59
N PRO A 40 10.31 3.25 1.70
CA PRO A 40 10.19 3.95 2.98
C PRO A 40 8.75 3.95 3.48
N ALA A 41 8.50 3.29 4.61
CA ALA A 41 7.18 3.26 5.23
C ALA A 41 6.93 4.52 6.07
N GLU A 42 7.98 5.09 6.66
CA GLU A 42 7.87 6.27 7.51
C GLU A 42 7.49 7.49 6.67
N VAL A 43 6.53 8.27 7.16
CA VAL A 43 6.09 9.51 6.52
C VAL A 43 6.36 10.70 7.44
N ALA A 44 6.83 11.78 6.83
CA ALA A 44 7.05 13.03 7.55
C ALA A 44 5.71 13.69 7.88
N PRO A 45 5.62 14.47 8.98
CA PRO A 45 4.46 15.30 9.24
C PRO A 45 4.15 16.24 8.09
N ALA A 46 2.89 16.68 7.98
CA ALA A 46 2.51 17.67 6.99
C ALA A 46 3.29 18.97 7.19
N SER A 47 3.71 19.59 6.09
CA SER A 47 4.36 20.90 6.13
C SER A 47 3.34 22.01 6.43
N GLU A 48 3.85 23.19 6.78
CA GLU A 48 3.00 24.38 6.98
C GLU A 48 2.60 25.08 5.66
N GLU A 49 3.11 24.59 4.52
CA GLU A 49 2.78 25.13 3.21
C GLU A 49 1.32 24.92 2.90
N LYS A 50 0.69 25.94 2.31
CA LYS A 50 -0.70 25.91 1.87
C LYS A 50 -0.86 25.44 0.43
N ASP A 51 0.19 25.60 -0.36
CA ASP A 51 0.26 25.18 -1.75
C ASP A 51 1.31 24.07 -1.89
N HIS A 52 0.88 22.97 -2.49
CA HIS A 52 1.76 21.82 -2.74
C HIS A 52 1.88 21.62 -4.25
N TYR A 53 3.11 21.52 -4.73
CA TYR A 53 3.43 21.34 -6.14
C TYR A 53 4.05 19.97 -6.34
N TYR A 54 3.34 19.11 -7.07
CA TYR A 54 3.83 17.76 -7.36
C TYR A 54 3.87 17.52 -8.86
N THR A 55 5.04 17.09 -9.32
CA THR A 55 5.21 16.58 -10.68
C THR A 55 5.29 15.07 -10.62
N LEU A 56 4.37 14.40 -11.32
CA LEU A 56 4.33 12.95 -11.42
C LEU A 56 4.62 12.55 -12.85
N VAL A 57 5.70 11.78 -13.02
CA VAL A 57 6.19 11.33 -14.31
C VAL A 57 5.77 9.89 -14.53
N ALA A 58 4.90 9.66 -15.52
CA ALA A 58 4.45 8.32 -15.88
C ALA A 58 5.50 7.62 -16.74
N ARG A 59 5.88 6.40 -16.35
CA ARG A 59 6.72 5.47 -17.10
C ARG A 59 6.15 4.06 -17.03
N ASP A 60 6.25 3.33 -18.13
CA ASP A 60 5.68 1.98 -18.23
C ASP A 60 6.72 0.92 -18.61
N ASP A 61 7.98 1.20 -18.38
CA ASP A 61 9.12 0.35 -18.75
C ASP A 61 10.07 0.05 -17.58
N ILE A 62 9.59 0.21 -16.35
CA ILE A 62 10.42 -0.01 -15.16
C ILE A 62 10.40 -1.49 -14.79
N VAL A 63 11.57 -2.06 -14.53
CA VAL A 63 11.70 -3.46 -14.11
C VAL A 63 11.85 -3.53 -12.60
N GLN A 64 11.03 -4.36 -11.96
CA GLN A 64 11.14 -4.71 -10.55
C GLN A 64 11.53 -6.18 -10.43
N ASN A 65 12.69 -6.46 -9.85
CA ASN A 65 13.07 -7.82 -9.49
C ASN A 65 12.35 -8.23 -8.20
N LEU A 66 11.74 -9.40 -8.20
CA LEU A 66 11.03 -9.95 -7.04
C LEU A 66 11.86 -11.02 -6.33
N SER A 67 12.64 -11.77 -7.09
CA SER A 67 13.61 -12.75 -6.63
C SER A 67 14.81 -12.75 -7.57
N ASP A 68 15.80 -13.59 -7.30
CA ASP A 68 16.96 -13.71 -8.21
C ASP A 68 16.55 -14.13 -9.63
N ASP A 69 15.46 -14.89 -9.76
CA ASP A 69 15.04 -15.49 -11.03
C ASP A 69 13.78 -14.87 -11.62
N VAL A 70 13.02 -14.08 -10.86
CA VAL A 70 11.72 -13.56 -11.29
C VAL A 70 11.68 -12.05 -11.17
N SER A 71 11.27 -11.42 -12.26
CA SER A 71 11.02 -9.99 -12.34
C SER A 71 9.67 -9.68 -12.98
N ARG A 72 9.24 -8.45 -12.87
CA ARG A 72 8.08 -7.92 -13.57
C ARG A 72 8.37 -6.53 -14.12
N THR A 73 7.69 -6.17 -15.19
CA THR A 73 7.61 -4.80 -15.65
C THR A 73 6.48 -4.09 -14.92
N VAL A 74 6.78 -2.95 -14.33
CA VAL A 74 5.78 -2.12 -13.64
C VAL A 74 5.60 -0.80 -14.37
N TRP A 75 4.40 -0.27 -14.27
CA TRP A 75 4.06 1.06 -14.73
C TRP A 75 4.01 1.96 -13.49
N THR A 76 4.69 3.09 -13.56
CA THR A 76 4.97 3.87 -12.36
C THR A 76 4.64 5.34 -12.53
N PHE A 77 4.44 6.01 -11.41
CA PHE A 77 4.66 7.44 -11.27
C PHE A 77 5.97 7.64 -10.51
N ASN A 78 6.90 8.39 -11.10
CA ASN A 78 8.22 8.69 -10.54
C ASN A 78 9.11 7.45 -10.28
N GLY A 79 8.92 6.40 -11.10
CA GLY A 79 9.83 5.25 -11.12
C GLY A 79 9.61 4.19 -10.07
N ASN A 80 8.66 4.37 -9.15
CA ASN A 80 8.36 3.43 -8.07
C ASN A 80 6.89 3.01 -8.06
N THR A 81 6.64 1.83 -7.52
CA THR A 81 5.29 1.38 -7.19
C THR A 81 5.27 0.89 -5.73
N PRO A 82 4.33 1.38 -4.89
CA PRO A 82 3.40 2.47 -5.18
C PRO A 82 4.11 3.79 -5.44
N ALA A 83 3.39 4.71 -6.06
CA ALA A 83 3.84 6.08 -6.26
C ALA A 83 4.09 6.78 -4.92
N PRO A 84 4.80 7.92 -4.89
CA PRO A 84 5.08 8.62 -3.64
C PRO A 84 3.83 8.93 -2.84
N THR A 85 3.90 8.78 -1.51
CA THR A 85 2.86 9.24 -0.61
C THR A 85 2.96 10.76 -0.46
N LEU A 86 1.90 11.45 -0.86
CA LEU A 86 1.80 12.90 -0.79
C LEU A 86 1.09 13.31 0.50
N ARG A 87 1.26 14.55 0.93
CA ARG A 87 0.63 15.00 2.17
C ARG A 87 0.31 16.50 2.17
N GLY A 88 -0.79 16.85 2.80
CA GLY A 88 -1.22 18.19 3.08
C GLY A 88 -2.26 18.22 4.19
N LYS A 89 -2.90 19.35 4.36
CA LYS A 89 -3.93 19.58 5.39
C LYS A 89 -5.23 20.03 4.72
N ILE A 90 -6.35 19.89 5.42
CA ILE A 90 -7.63 20.44 4.95
C ILE A 90 -7.44 21.92 4.58
N GLY A 91 -7.95 22.28 3.41
CA GLY A 91 -7.88 23.63 2.86
C GLY A 91 -6.67 23.90 1.99
N ASP A 92 -5.68 23.02 1.99
CA ASP A 92 -4.50 23.16 1.15
C ASP A 92 -4.83 22.96 -0.33
N THR A 93 -4.08 23.60 -1.20
CA THR A 93 -4.22 23.50 -2.64
C THR A 93 -3.09 22.65 -3.22
N PHE A 94 -3.48 21.67 -4.03
CA PHE A 94 -2.55 20.77 -4.71
C PHE A 94 -2.46 21.16 -6.18
N HIS A 95 -1.25 21.49 -6.63
CA HIS A 95 -0.93 21.80 -8.02
C HIS A 95 -0.23 20.58 -8.62
N ILE A 96 -0.92 19.91 -9.51
CA ILE A 96 -0.49 18.63 -10.06
C ILE A 96 -0.02 18.83 -11.50
N THR A 97 1.18 18.33 -11.79
CA THR A 97 1.71 18.22 -13.13
C THR A 97 1.93 16.77 -13.47
N LEU A 98 1.22 16.25 -14.46
CA LEU A 98 1.45 14.92 -15.01
C LEU A 98 2.24 15.03 -16.28
N LYS A 99 3.40 14.37 -16.33
CA LYS A 99 4.21 14.21 -17.54
C LYS A 99 4.17 12.78 -18.01
N ASN A 100 3.69 12.55 -19.21
CA ASN A 100 3.67 11.20 -19.78
C ASN A 100 4.96 10.93 -20.54
N GLU A 101 5.91 10.26 -19.90
CA GLU A 101 7.14 9.75 -20.50
C GLU A 101 7.06 8.26 -20.80
N GLY A 102 5.86 7.71 -20.83
CA GLY A 102 5.61 6.32 -21.18
C GLY A 102 5.46 6.09 -22.68
N THR A 103 5.05 4.87 -23.03
CA THR A 103 4.85 4.43 -24.42
C THR A 103 3.38 4.32 -24.80
N MET A 104 2.48 4.53 -23.85
CA MET A 104 1.02 4.46 -24.01
C MET A 104 0.35 5.65 -23.31
N GLY A 105 -0.96 5.78 -23.47
CA GLY A 105 -1.74 6.79 -22.78
C GLY A 105 -1.76 6.57 -21.27
N HIS A 106 -1.66 7.65 -20.51
CA HIS A 106 -1.76 7.66 -19.06
C HIS A 106 -2.56 8.86 -18.58
N SER A 107 -3.08 8.78 -17.37
CA SER A 107 -3.84 9.84 -16.73
C SER A 107 -3.58 9.84 -15.23
N LEU A 108 -4.21 10.75 -14.50
CA LEU A 108 -4.01 10.87 -13.07
C LEU A 108 -5.28 11.34 -12.37
N ASP A 109 -5.89 10.43 -11.65
CA ASP A 109 -7.11 10.66 -10.86
C ASP A 109 -6.74 10.75 -9.38
N PHE A 110 -7.05 11.88 -8.76
CA PHE A 110 -6.93 12.09 -7.32
C PHE A 110 -8.31 12.00 -6.66
N HIS A 111 -8.52 10.98 -5.83
CA HIS A 111 -9.77 10.84 -5.09
C HIS A 111 -9.98 11.96 -4.06
N ALA A 112 -8.91 12.62 -3.62
CA ALA A 112 -9.00 13.81 -2.78
C ALA A 112 -9.51 15.06 -3.50
N GLY A 113 -9.54 15.03 -4.84
CA GLY A 113 -10.00 16.15 -5.66
C GLY A 113 -11.50 16.06 -5.95
N ASP A 114 -12.27 16.96 -5.38
CA ASP A 114 -13.71 17.10 -5.67
C ASP A 114 -13.90 18.06 -6.84
N ILE A 115 -13.53 17.60 -8.04
CA ILE A 115 -13.59 18.35 -9.30
C ILE A 115 -14.09 17.45 -10.43
N ALA A 116 -14.62 18.07 -11.50
CA ALA A 116 -15.01 17.33 -12.69
C ALA A 116 -13.79 16.69 -13.37
N PRO A 117 -13.82 15.39 -13.67
CA PRO A 117 -12.62 14.68 -14.14
C PRO A 117 -12.35 14.80 -15.64
N ASN A 118 -13.33 15.17 -16.44
CA ASN A 118 -13.29 15.02 -17.91
C ASN A 118 -12.12 15.76 -18.59
N GLU A 119 -11.70 16.91 -18.07
CA GLU A 119 -10.53 17.65 -18.59
C GLU A 119 -9.28 17.42 -17.73
N ALA A 120 -9.43 17.52 -16.41
CA ALA A 120 -8.30 17.44 -15.49
C ALA A 120 -7.68 16.04 -15.43
N MET A 121 -8.50 15.00 -15.48
CA MET A 121 -8.08 13.62 -15.31
C MET A 121 -8.16 12.82 -16.60
N LYS A 122 -8.09 13.49 -17.75
CA LYS A 122 -8.13 12.82 -19.05
C LYS A 122 -6.81 12.13 -19.38
N THR A 123 -6.90 11.12 -20.24
CA THR A 123 -5.73 10.45 -20.79
C THR A 123 -4.96 11.39 -21.71
N ILE A 124 -3.65 11.43 -21.53
CA ILE A 124 -2.72 12.14 -22.41
C ILE A 124 -1.78 11.16 -23.08
N ASP A 125 -1.31 11.54 -24.27
CA ASP A 125 -0.42 10.71 -25.07
C ASP A 125 1.04 10.85 -24.61
N PRO A 126 1.92 9.90 -25.00
CA PRO A 126 3.34 10.02 -24.73
C PRO A 126 3.90 11.38 -25.19
N GLY A 127 4.69 11.98 -24.31
CA GLY A 127 5.30 13.30 -24.54
C GLY A 127 4.44 14.49 -24.13
N GLN A 128 3.18 14.27 -23.80
CA GLN A 128 2.29 15.35 -23.36
C GLN A 128 2.39 15.60 -21.85
N THR A 129 2.03 16.81 -21.45
CA THR A 129 1.95 17.27 -20.06
C THR A 129 0.57 17.81 -19.79
N LEU A 130 0.03 17.53 -18.63
CA LEU A 130 -1.27 18.01 -18.17
C LEU A 130 -1.14 18.58 -16.77
N GLU A 131 -1.69 19.74 -16.54
CA GLU A 131 -1.68 20.39 -15.23
C GLU A 131 -3.12 20.60 -14.76
N TYR A 132 -3.35 20.39 -13.47
CA TYR A 132 -4.59 20.77 -12.83
C TYR A 132 -4.40 21.00 -11.33
N THR A 133 -5.41 21.60 -10.73
CA THR A 133 -5.35 22.04 -9.33
C THR A 133 -6.63 21.60 -8.63
N PHE A 134 -6.50 21.15 -7.40
CA PHE A 134 -7.64 20.94 -6.53
C PHE A 134 -7.33 21.41 -5.11
N THR A 135 -8.39 21.79 -4.39
CA THR A 135 -8.31 22.11 -2.96
C THR A 135 -8.77 20.91 -2.16
N ALA A 136 -7.99 20.51 -1.16
CA ALA A 136 -8.32 19.41 -0.27
C ALA A 136 -9.42 19.82 0.70
N LYS A 137 -10.63 19.30 0.52
CA LYS A 137 -11.82 19.67 1.31
C LYS A 137 -12.14 18.68 2.41
N ALA A 138 -11.65 17.45 2.31
CA ALA A 138 -11.97 16.38 3.25
C ALA A 138 -10.68 15.69 3.72
N ALA A 139 -10.61 15.44 5.03
CA ALA A 139 -9.49 14.74 5.63
C ALA A 139 -9.56 13.23 5.40
N GLY A 140 -8.42 12.59 5.49
CA GLY A 140 -8.25 11.15 5.36
C GLY A 140 -7.04 10.81 4.53
N ILE A 141 -6.92 9.55 4.17
CA ILE A 141 -5.94 9.09 3.20
C ILE A 141 -6.68 8.69 1.93
N TRP A 142 -6.29 9.27 0.82
CA TRP A 142 -6.99 9.19 -0.46
C TRP A 142 -6.12 8.55 -1.51
N MET A 143 -6.70 7.66 -2.31
CA MET A 143 -6.01 7.04 -3.43
C MET A 143 -5.80 8.03 -4.57
N TYR A 144 -4.67 7.94 -5.25
CA TYR A 144 -4.53 8.47 -6.61
C TYR A 144 -4.01 7.36 -7.52
N HIS A 145 -4.43 7.40 -8.78
CA HIS A 145 -4.09 6.34 -9.72
C HIS A 145 -4.28 6.77 -11.16
N CYS A 146 -3.69 6.01 -12.07
CA CYS A 146 -4.01 6.15 -13.49
C CYS A 146 -5.42 5.63 -13.74
N SER A 147 -6.27 6.44 -14.36
CA SER A 147 -7.65 6.09 -14.70
C SER A 147 -7.85 5.74 -16.18
N THR A 148 -6.76 5.63 -16.93
CA THR A 148 -6.78 5.24 -18.33
C THR A 148 -7.29 3.81 -18.48
N HIS A 149 -8.15 3.59 -19.46
CA HIS A 149 -8.76 2.29 -19.72
C HIS A 149 -7.74 1.29 -20.32
N PRO A 150 -7.72 0.03 -19.85
CA PRO A 150 -8.46 -0.57 -18.73
C PRO A 150 -7.86 -0.16 -17.37
N MET A 151 -8.67 0.46 -16.54
CA MET A 151 -8.22 1.03 -15.26
C MET A 151 -7.60 -0.02 -14.33
N SER A 152 -8.20 -1.22 -14.27
CA SER A 152 -7.68 -2.31 -13.45
C SER A 152 -6.27 -2.74 -13.86
N MET A 153 -5.97 -2.69 -15.16
CA MET A 153 -4.65 -3.04 -15.69
C MET A 153 -3.59 -1.99 -15.31
N HIS A 154 -3.92 -0.70 -15.40
CA HIS A 154 -3.01 0.37 -15.01
C HIS A 154 -2.72 0.36 -13.52
N ILE A 155 -3.73 0.14 -12.68
CA ILE A 155 -3.55 0.03 -11.23
C ILE A 155 -2.73 -1.22 -10.88
N ALA A 156 -3.08 -2.37 -11.42
CA ALA A 156 -2.40 -3.63 -11.14
C ALA A 156 -0.94 -3.63 -11.59
N ASN A 157 -0.60 -2.89 -12.65
CA ASN A 157 0.79 -2.74 -13.07
C ASN A 157 1.61 -1.79 -12.20
N GLY A 158 0.96 -1.02 -11.30
CA GLY A 158 1.69 -0.23 -10.32
C GLY A 158 1.35 1.25 -10.24
N MET A 159 0.46 1.77 -11.09
CA MET A 159 0.15 3.20 -11.15
C MET A 159 -0.87 3.61 -10.11
N THR A 160 -0.44 3.58 -8.87
CA THR A 160 -1.25 3.92 -7.69
C THR A 160 -0.37 4.49 -6.58
N GLY A 161 -0.95 5.34 -5.78
CA GLY A 161 -0.34 5.91 -4.58
C GLY A 161 -1.40 6.49 -3.66
N ALA A 162 -0.96 7.15 -2.61
CA ALA A 162 -1.83 7.75 -1.62
C ALA A 162 -1.46 9.20 -1.36
N VAL A 163 -2.47 10.00 -1.04
CA VAL A 163 -2.30 11.35 -0.51
C VAL A 163 -2.99 11.45 0.84
N ILE A 164 -2.25 11.92 1.83
CA ILE A 164 -2.74 12.12 3.19
C ILE A 164 -3.19 13.58 3.31
N ILE A 165 -4.44 13.77 3.73
CA ILE A 165 -4.99 15.08 4.08
C ILE A 165 -5.25 15.06 5.58
N ASP A 166 -4.40 15.74 6.35
CA ASP A 166 -4.50 15.73 7.80
C ASP A 166 -5.82 16.34 8.29
N PRO A 167 -6.53 15.64 9.19
CA PRO A 167 -7.60 16.30 9.95
C PRO A 167 -7.03 17.45 10.78
N SER A 168 -7.86 18.45 11.05
CA SER A 168 -7.46 19.63 11.82
C SER A 168 -7.07 19.30 13.28
N ASP A 169 -7.57 18.20 13.81
CA ASP A 169 -7.36 17.75 15.19
C ASP A 169 -6.40 16.54 15.28
N LEU A 170 -5.62 16.28 14.24
CA LEU A 170 -4.67 15.17 14.25
C LEU A 170 -3.59 15.38 15.31
N ARG A 171 -3.52 14.46 16.27
CA ARG A 171 -2.52 14.55 17.35
C ARG A 171 -1.13 14.11 16.90
N PRO A 172 -0.06 14.63 17.52
CA PRO A 172 1.28 14.13 17.29
C PRO A 172 1.42 12.69 17.77
N VAL A 173 2.27 11.94 17.10
CA VAL A 173 2.66 10.56 17.48
C VAL A 173 4.17 10.43 17.35
N ASP A 174 4.72 9.36 17.93
CA ASP A 174 6.16 9.11 17.87
C ASP A 174 6.58 8.53 16.51
N HIS A 175 5.74 7.71 15.89
CA HIS A 175 5.97 7.13 14.58
C HIS A 175 4.73 7.19 13.73
N GLU A 176 4.92 7.60 12.46
CA GLU A 176 3.88 7.52 11.42
C GLU A 176 4.38 6.68 10.27
N TYR A 177 3.61 5.66 9.92
CA TYR A 177 3.87 4.82 8.77
C TYR A 177 2.72 4.88 7.79
N ALA A 178 3.00 4.75 6.50
CA ALA A 178 1.98 4.56 5.47
C ALA A 178 2.19 3.20 4.80
N MET A 179 1.12 2.42 4.73
CA MET A 179 1.09 1.12 4.07
C MET A 179 0.04 1.14 2.98
N VAL A 180 0.50 1.07 1.74
CA VAL A 180 -0.35 0.97 0.57
C VAL A 180 -0.35 -0.48 0.10
N ALA A 181 -1.49 -1.15 0.22
CA ALA A 181 -1.61 -2.55 -0.20
C ALA A 181 -1.89 -2.62 -1.71
N THR A 182 -1.13 -3.43 -2.41
CA THR A 182 -1.27 -3.68 -3.84
C THR A 182 -1.24 -5.18 -4.14
N GLU A 183 -1.99 -5.58 -5.16
CA GLU A 183 -2.05 -6.96 -5.64
C GLU A 183 -1.09 -7.16 -6.80
N LEU A 184 -0.41 -8.31 -6.85
CA LEU A 184 0.46 -8.68 -7.94
C LEU A 184 -0.15 -9.84 -8.72
N TYR A 185 -0.37 -9.61 -10.01
CA TYR A 185 -0.90 -10.59 -10.96
C TYR A 185 0.18 -10.92 -11.97
N LEU A 186 1.03 -11.89 -11.67
CA LEU A 186 2.24 -12.14 -12.43
C LEU A 186 1.91 -12.75 -13.80
N GLY A 187 2.44 -12.11 -14.84
CA GLY A 187 2.48 -12.62 -16.20
C GLY A 187 3.77 -13.38 -16.48
N ASP A 188 4.21 -13.36 -17.73
CA ASP A 188 5.49 -13.91 -18.12
C ASP A 188 6.62 -13.25 -17.35
N ASN A 189 7.71 -13.97 -17.10
CA ASN A 189 8.86 -13.42 -16.41
C ASN A 189 9.40 -12.17 -17.13
N GLY A 190 9.55 -11.09 -16.38
CA GLY A 190 9.91 -9.79 -16.94
C GLY A 190 8.77 -9.03 -17.60
N GLY A 191 7.60 -9.64 -17.69
CA GLY A 191 6.44 -9.03 -18.34
C GLY A 191 5.53 -8.24 -17.41
N THR A 192 4.47 -7.70 -18.00
CA THR A 192 3.42 -6.96 -17.31
C THR A 192 2.42 -7.88 -16.64
N ALA A 193 1.50 -7.31 -15.86
CA ALA A 193 0.46 -8.05 -15.16
C ALA A 193 -0.41 -8.88 -16.10
N ASN A 194 -0.84 -10.04 -15.64
CA ASN A 194 -1.69 -10.96 -16.40
C ASN A 194 -3.14 -10.52 -16.34
N ALA A 195 -3.70 -10.13 -17.48
CA ALA A 195 -5.07 -9.61 -17.58
C ALA A 195 -6.14 -10.64 -17.19
N THR A 196 -5.93 -11.93 -17.46
CA THR A 196 -6.87 -12.98 -17.09
C THR A 196 -6.94 -13.16 -15.58
N LYS A 197 -5.80 -13.14 -14.90
CA LYS A 197 -5.73 -13.20 -13.45
C LYS A 197 -6.39 -11.97 -12.80
N ILE A 198 -6.20 -10.79 -13.38
CA ILE A 198 -6.87 -9.57 -12.90
C ILE A 198 -8.39 -9.71 -13.01
N ALA A 199 -8.88 -10.13 -14.18
CA ALA A 199 -10.31 -10.32 -14.43
C ALA A 199 -10.93 -11.38 -13.50
N SER A 200 -10.16 -12.39 -13.11
CA SER A 200 -10.57 -13.44 -12.19
C SER A 200 -10.43 -13.04 -10.71
N MET A 201 -9.87 -11.88 -10.42
CA MET A 201 -9.60 -11.40 -9.07
C MET A 201 -8.75 -12.38 -8.24
N MET A 202 -7.77 -13.02 -8.90
CA MET A 202 -6.90 -14.03 -8.27
C MET A 202 -5.43 -13.57 -8.31
N PRO A 203 -5.02 -12.70 -7.40
CA PRO A 203 -3.63 -12.28 -7.32
C PRO A 203 -2.73 -13.44 -6.90
N ASP A 204 -1.51 -13.47 -7.43
CA ASP A 204 -0.49 -14.42 -7.01
C ASP A 204 0.15 -13.99 -5.69
N LEU A 205 0.32 -12.69 -5.49
CA LEU A 205 0.97 -12.08 -4.35
C LEU A 205 0.23 -10.81 -3.96
N GLN A 206 0.45 -10.38 -2.72
CA GLN A 206 0.06 -9.04 -2.26
C GLN A 206 1.22 -8.42 -1.50
N ALA A 207 1.34 -7.11 -1.57
CA ALA A 207 2.43 -6.40 -0.94
C ALA A 207 1.95 -5.18 -0.17
N PHE A 208 2.62 -4.88 0.94
CA PHE A 208 2.62 -3.55 1.53
C PHE A 208 3.74 -2.75 0.87
N ASN A 209 3.37 -1.64 0.24
CA ASN A 209 4.30 -0.74 -0.44
C ASN A 209 5.08 -1.41 -1.59
N GLY A 210 4.42 -2.29 -2.34
CA GLY A 210 4.87 -2.75 -3.65
C GLY A 210 5.81 -3.95 -3.71
N ARG A 211 6.40 -4.37 -2.58
CA ARG A 211 7.28 -5.54 -2.53
C ARG A 211 6.80 -6.52 -1.45
N PRO A 212 6.46 -7.76 -1.83
CA PRO A 212 6.06 -8.78 -0.86
C PRO A 212 7.14 -9.02 0.20
N PHE A 213 6.73 -9.13 1.46
CA PHE A 213 7.59 -9.45 2.61
C PHE A 213 8.73 -8.47 2.90
N GLN A 214 8.75 -7.28 2.32
CA GLN A 214 9.90 -6.38 2.50
C GLN A 214 10.11 -5.93 3.95
N TYR A 215 9.03 -5.83 4.73
CA TYR A 215 9.13 -5.46 6.14
C TYR A 215 9.33 -6.66 7.08
N ASP A 216 9.36 -7.89 6.56
CA ASP A 216 9.95 -9.03 7.25
C ASP A 216 11.47 -8.93 7.23
N ALA A 217 12.02 -8.60 6.05
CA ALA A 217 13.45 -8.42 5.84
C ALA A 217 13.97 -7.13 6.49
N HIS A 218 13.14 -6.08 6.52
CA HIS A 218 13.44 -4.77 7.09
C HIS A 218 12.36 -4.36 8.08
N PRO A 219 12.35 -4.91 9.31
CA PRO A 219 11.32 -4.63 10.29
C PRO A 219 11.25 -3.14 10.68
N LEU A 220 10.04 -2.68 10.99
CA LEU A 220 9.85 -1.40 11.63
C LEU A 220 10.34 -1.46 13.07
N LYS A 221 10.88 -0.35 13.59
CA LYS A 221 11.47 -0.30 14.93
C LYS A 221 10.74 0.73 15.78
N VAL A 222 10.24 0.28 16.93
CA VAL A 222 9.45 1.07 17.87
C VAL A 222 9.92 0.75 19.28
N LYS A 223 9.83 1.71 20.19
CA LYS A 223 10.06 1.49 21.62
C LYS A 223 8.76 1.29 22.36
N VAL A 224 8.82 0.51 23.44
CA VAL A 224 7.70 0.33 24.35
C VAL A 224 7.15 1.69 24.78
N GLY A 225 5.83 1.85 24.73
CA GLY A 225 5.13 3.07 25.14
C GLY A 225 5.05 4.16 24.08
N GLU A 226 5.82 4.08 23.02
CA GLU A 226 5.71 5.04 21.92
C GLU A 226 4.37 4.86 21.19
N ARG A 227 3.77 5.97 20.78
CA ARG A 227 2.54 5.96 20.03
C ARG A 227 2.82 5.88 18.54
N VAL A 228 2.13 4.96 17.87
CA VAL A 228 2.33 4.67 16.44
C VAL A 228 1.02 4.86 15.70
N ARG A 229 1.09 5.54 14.55
CA ARG A 229 -0.02 5.66 13.60
C ARG A 229 0.33 4.96 12.30
N PHE A 230 -0.57 4.09 11.84
CA PHE A 230 -0.50 3.48 10.53
C PHE A 230 -1.57 4.09 9.63
N TRP A 231 -1.13 4.84 8.63
CA TRP A 231 -1.98 5.25 7.53
C TRP A 231 -2.09 4.09 6.56
N LEU A 232 -3.31 3.73 6.21
CA LEU A 232 -3.60 2.53 5.44
C LEU A 232 -4.41 2.86 4.20
N MET A 233 -4.03 2.28 3.07
CA MET A 233 -4.73 2.38 1.81
C MET A 233 -4.78 1.02 1.14
N ASP A 234 -5.97 0.58 0.74
CA ASP A 234 -6.12 -0.59 -0.14
C ASP A 234 -6.24 -0.09 -1.58
N SER A 235 -5.16 -0.11 -2.33
CA SER A 235 -5.20 0.23 -3.75
C SER A 235 -5.84 -0.85 -4.61
N GLY A 236 -5.91 -2.06 -4.12
CA GLY A 236 -6.50 -3.17 -4.85
C GLY A 236 -5.67 -3.61 -6.06
N PRO A 237 -6.27 -3.73 -7.25
CA PRO A 237 -7.59 -3.20 -7.69
C PRO A 237 -8.82 -3.99 -7.25
N ASN A 238 -8.70 -5.20 -6.76
CA ASN A 238 -9.86 -6.12 -6.69
C ASN A 238 -10.20 -6.65 -5.31
N THR A 239 -9.23 -6.84 -4.40
CA THR A 239 -9.46 -7.60 -3.17
C THR A 239 -9.47 -6.72 -1.94
N ALA A 240 -10.28 -7.12 -0.96
CA ALA A 240 -10.31 -6.49 0.35
C ALA A 240 -8.99 -6.71 1.11
N MET A 241 -8.69 -5.79 2.02
CA MET A 241 -7.55 -5.87 2.92
C MET A 241 -8.03 -5.56 4.34
N SER A 242 -7.73 -6.44 5.28
CA SER A 242 -8.07 -6.28 6.68
C SER A 242 -6.78 -6.24 7.51
N PHE A 243 -6.37 -5.04 7.89
CA PHE A 243 -5.09 -4.82 8.57
C PHE A 243 -5.18 -5.21 10.05
N HIS A 244 -4.27 -6.06 10.49
CA HIS A 244 -4.18 -6.53 11.86
C HIS A 244 -2.72 -6.56 12.32
N ILE A 245 -2.50 -6.29 13.59
CA ILE A 245 -1.19 -6.48 14.23
C ILE A 245 -1.35 -7.57 15.29
N VAL A 246 -0.64 -8.68 15.09
CA VAL A 246 -0.68 -9.82 16.03
C VAL A 246 -0.13 -9.37 17.37
N GLY A 247 -0.94 -9.51 18.43
CA GLY A 247 -0.62 -9.04 19.77
C GLY A 247 -0.94 -7.57 20.03
N GLY A 248 -1.41 -6.83 19.01
CA GLY A 248 -1.81 -5.44 19.13
C GLY A 248 -3.31 -5.22 19.14
N GLN A 249 -3.74 -4.13 19.74
CA GLN A 249 -5.11 -3.64 19.67
C GLN A 249 -5.07 -2.15 19.38
N PHE A 250 -5.86 -1.70 18.42
CA PHE A 250 -5.96 -0.28 18.08
C PHE A 250 -6.90 0.40 19.07
N ASP A 251 -6.44 1.47 19.68
CA ASP A 251 -7.29 2.30 20.56
C ASP A 251 -7.95 3.44 19.81
N THR A 252 -7.45 3.77 18.62
CA THR A 252 -7.94 4.88 17.81
C THR A 252 -8.01 4.45 16.35
N VAL A 253 -9.14 4.76 15.71
CA VAL A 253 -9.43 4.38 14.33
C VAL A 253 -10.10 5.55 13.61
N TRP A 254 -9.51 5.94 12.48
CA TRP A 254 -10.10 6.83 11.50
C TRP A 254 -10.48 5.99 10.28
N ASP A 255 -11.76 5.89 10.00
CA ASP A 255 -12.27 5.13 8.87
C ASP A 255 -12.77 6.09 7.78
N GLU A 256 -12.15 6.04 6.64
CA GLU A 256 -12.46 6.88 5.47
C GLU A 256 -12.38 8.38 5.79
N GLY A 257 -13.42 8.96 6.30
CA GLY A 257 -13.57 10.40 6.55
C GLY A 257 -13.84 10.80 7.98
N GLY A 258 -13.67 9.91 8.97
CA GLY A 258 -13.93 10.26 10.35
C GLY A 258 -13.45 9.26 11.38
N TYR A 259 -13.33 9.73 12.63
CA TYR A 259 -13.03 8.83 13.74
C TYR A 259 -14.22 7.92 14.05
N THR A 260 -13.96 6.63 14.18
CA THR A 260 -14.92 5.66 14.72
C THR A 260 -14.56 5.26 16.15
N LEU A 261 -13.31 5.46 16.54
CA LEU A 261 -12.81 5.16 17.88
C LEU A 261 -11.68 6.15 18.23
N ILE A 262 -11.71 6.70 19.45
CA ILE A 262 -10.66 7.56 20.01
C ILE A 262 -10.38 7.10 21.42
N ASP A 263 -9.13 6.67 21.70
CA ASP A 263 -8.71 6.20 23.03
C ASP A 263 -9.67 5.19 23.65
N GLY A 264 -10.15 4.26 22.82
CA GLY A 264 -11.05 3.19 23.24
C GLY A 264 -12.52 3.58 23.36
N GLY A 265 -12.90 4.78 22.93
CA GLY A 265 -14.27 5.27 23.00
C GLY A 265 -14.72 6.08 21.79
N ASN A 266 -15.98 6.48 21.80
CA ASN A 266 -16.57 7.40 20.83
C ASN A 266 -17.70 8.20 21.50
N ALA A 267 -18.51 8.92 20.72
CA ALA A 267 -19.59 9.76 21.25
C ALA A 267 -20.66 8.96 22.06
N ILE A 268 -20.76 7.66 21.83
CA ILE A 268 -21.76 6.77 22.46
C ILE A 268 -21.08 5.86 23.50
N SER A 269 -20.00 5.19 23.12
CA SER A 269 -19.23 4.28 23.97
C SER A 269 -18.03 5.01 24.55
N ARG A 270 -18.03 5.26 25.87
CA ARG A 270 -17.12 6.23 26.50
C ARG A 270 -15.75 5.69 26.89
N GLY A 271 -15.43 4.45 26.56
CA GLY A 271 -14.13 3.85 26.85
C GLY A 271 -14.22 2.34 27.01
N GLY A 272 -13.06 1.72 27.23
CA GLY A 272 -12.96 0.27 27.38
C GLY A 272 -13.08 -0.51 26.07
N GLY A 273 -13.16 0.16 24.94
CA GLY A 273 -13.20 -0.45 23.62
C GLY A 273 -11.83 -0.52 22.95
N GLY A 274 -11.79 -1.23 21.84
CA GLY A 274 -10.62 -1.38 20.99
C GLY A 274 -11.00 -1.99 19.66
N SER A 275 -10.07 -1.96 18.72
CA SER A 275 -10.25 -2.55 17.41
C SER A 275 -9.13 -3.56 17.15
N GLN A 276 -9.48 -4.68 16.53
CA GLN A 276 -8.51 -5.74 16.22
C GLN A 276 -8.06 -5.73 14.76
N THR A 277 -8.94 -5.30 13.86
CA THR A 277 -8.63 -5.19 12.44
C THR A 277 -9.21 -3.90 11.88
N PHE A 278 -8.57 -3.41 10.82
CA PHE A 278 -9.12 -2.30 10.03
C PHE A 278 -9.47 -2.83 8.63
N PRO A 279 -10.78 -3.02 8.33
CA PRO A 279 -11.20 -3.58 7.05
C PRO A 279 -11.27 -2.47 5.98
N MET A 280 -10.79 -2.80 4.77
CA MET A 280 -10.84 -1.90 3.61
C MET A 280 -11.31 -2.66 2.39
N LEU A 281 -12.18 -2.03 1.62
CA LEU A 281 -12.44 -2.41 0.24
C LEU A 281 -11.47 -1.65 -0.69
N PRO A 282 -11.32 -2.08 -1.96
CA PRO A 282 -10.46 -1.36 -2.90
C PRO A 282 -10.79 0.14 -2.96
N ALA A 283 -9.74 0.96 -2.95
CA ALA A 283 -9.77 2.42 -2.91
C ALA A 283 -10.18 3.02 -1.57
N GLN A 284 -10.36 2.22 -0.54
CA GLN A 284 -10.69 2.69 0.80
C GLN A 284 -9.44 2.82 1.65
N GLY A 285 -9.41 3.81 2.52
CA GLY A 285 -8.30 4.05 3.43
C GLY A 285 -8.73 4.60 4.78
N GLY A 286 -7.79 4.70 5.68
CA GLY A 286 -7.96 5.24 7.02
C GLY A 286 -6.67 5.15 7.81
N PHE A 287 -6.74 5.36 9.11
CA PHE A 287 -5.59 5.12 9.97
C PHE A 287 -6.00 4.47 11.29
N VAL A 288 -5.04 3.79 11.89
CA VAL A 288 -5.16 3.21 13.22
C VAL A 288 -3.99 3.69 14.08
N GLU A 289 -4.21 3.78 15.38
CA GLU A 289 -3.18 4.10 16.35
C GLU A 289 -3.17 3.12 17.51
N LEU A 290 -1.98 2.86 18.03
CA LEU A 290 -1.77 2.02 19.20
C LEU A 290 -0.42 2.36 19.85
N SER A 291 -0.20 1.79 21.03
CA SER A 291 1.11 1.71 21.68
C SER A 291 1.36 0.26 22.09
N PHE A 292 2.63 -0.15 22.05
CA PHE A 292 3.03 -1.49 22.48
C PHE A 292 3.49 -1.44 23.94
N LYS A 293 3.01 -2.36 24.76
CA LYS A 293 3.28 -2.38 26.20
C LYS A 293 4.43 -3.29 26.58
N GLU A 294 4.78 -4.22 25.72
CA GLU A 294 5.83 -5.22 25.96
C GLU A 294 6.80 -5.26 24.80
N PRO A 295 8.12 -5.47 25.06
CA PRO A 295 9.06 -5.69 24.00
C PRO A 295 8.83 -7.02 23.31
N GLY A 296 9.16 -7.12 22.04
CA GLY A 296 9.00 -8.33 21.25
C GLY A 296 8.85 -8.01 19.77
N THR A 297 8.64 -9.04 19.00
CA THR A 297 8.37 -8.93 17.56
C THR A 297 6.87 -9.10 17.32
N TYR A 298 6.25 -8.06 16.82
CA TYR A 298 4.85 -8.05 16.44
C TYR A 298 4.75 -8.14 14.93
N THR A 299 3.79 -8.91 14.44
CA THR A 299 3.58 -9.10 13.01
C THR A 299 2.36 -8.33 12.54
N PHE A 300 2.49 -7.51 11.50
CA PHE A 300 1.33 -6.92 10.84
C PHE A 300 1.01 -7.67 9.56
N VAL A 301 -0.28 -7.85 9.32
CA VAL A 301 -0.76 -8.71 8.23
C VAL A 301 -2.03 -8.15 7.60
N ASN A 302 -2.30 -8.55 6.37
CA ASN A 302 -3.65 -8.64 5.87
C ASN A 302 -4.28 -9.92 6.44
N HIS A 303 -5.38 -9.79 7.19
CA HIS A 303 -6.02 -10.96 7.79
C HIS A 303 -6.86 -11.79 6.81
N VAL A 304 -6.88 -11.44 5.54
CA VAL A 304 -7.17 -12.38 4.46
C VAL A 304 -5.94 -13.27 4.34
N MET A 305 -5.92 -14.36 5.11
CA MET A 305 -4.68 -15.06 5.48
C MET A 305 -3.88 -15.60 4.30
N SER A 306 -4.54 -16.04 3.23
CA SER A 306 -3.85 -16.46 2.02
C SER A 306 -3.01 -15.34 1.41
N LEU A 307 -3.45 -14.09 1.55
CA LEU A 307 -2.71 -12.93 1.05
C LEU A 307 -1.59 -12.51 2.00
N ALA A 308 -1.76 -12.70 3.31
CA ALA A 308 -0.65 -12.55 4.26
C ALA A 308 0.48 -13.54 3.95
N GLU A 309 0.12 -14.80 3.70
CA GLU A 309 1.06 -15.86 3.33
C GLU A 309 1.69 -15.63 1.95
N ALA A 310 1.04 -14.83 1.12
CA ALA A 310 1.49 -14.46 -0.22
C ALA A 310 2.19 -13.08 -0.29
N GLY A 311 2.58 -12.51 0.86
CA GLY A 311 3.39 -11.29 0.87
C GLY A 311 2.91 -10.12 1.71
N ALA A 312 1.63 -10.05 2.05
CA ALA A 312 1.06 -8.98 2.87
C ALA A 312 1.32 -9.22 4.35
N HIS A 313 2.58 -9.13 4.72
CA HIS A 313 3.13 -9.51 6.01
C HIS A 313 4.37 -8.66 6.32
N GLY A 314 4.50 -8.20 7.55
CA GLY A 314 5.65 -7.44 7.98
C GLY A 314 5.85 -7.54 9.49
N LYS A 315 6.96 -7.02 9.98
CA LYS A 315 7.35 -7.11 11.39
C LYS A 315 7.59 -5.74 11.99
N ILE A 316 7.25 -5.63 13.26
CA ILE A 316 7.57 -4.49 14.11
C ILE A 316 8.41 -5.02 15.27
N GLU A 317 9.64 -4.58 15.36
CA GLU A 317 10.51 -4.90 16.50
C GLU A 317 10.32 -3.84 17.58
N VAL A 318 9.75 -4.24 18.71
CA VAL A 318 9.53 -3.37 19.87
C VAL A 318 10.59 -3.65 20.91
N THR A 319 11.32 -2.59 21.30
CA THR A 319 12.40 -2.64 22.29
C THR A 319 12.08 -1.72 23.46
N ASN A 320 12.79 -1.92 24.58
CA ASN A 320 12.69 -1.02 25.73
C ASN A 320 13.33 0.33 25.46
#